data_c78ebdee59182396bf54e75c10a9d0cb
#
_entry.id   c78ebdee59182396bf54e75c10a9d0cb
#
_cell.length_a   1.000
_cell.length_b   1.000
_cell.length_c   1.000
_cell.angle_alpha   90.00
_cell.angle_beta   90.00
_cell.angle_gamma   90.00
#
_symmetry.space_group_name_H-M   'P 1'
#
loop_
_entity.id
_entity.type
_entity.pdbx_description
1 polymer ?
#
loop_
_entity_poly.entity_id
_entity_poly.type
_entity_poly.pdbx_seq_one_letter_code
_entity_poly.pdbx_strand_id
1 'polypeptide(L)'
;MIVKNEEGDIRRCLESVLRKVDEIIVIDTGSTDNTLKIVSEFTSNIYNFKWIGDFSAARNYSIQKATGDYILVLDADEFLDVDSDLQADIESELDYYLLNIKNALSYGGAFTHGAVRLFTNSRNLKYENRLHEHLNIINEQYNFTGGEGKTIIHHTGYTNETMNQKDKIKRNLSLMLKEVEENPNAYNTFNMGKTYMLAGEYEKAIIYLKKAYPLSGNQVFMPELLCKLAYCLGQLQKYGDALNIINDAVIIYPNDTEMRYIQGVLFMDTGYNKDAEETFKKCLEFGDRGMTVTEGSGGYLAYYRLAELYEKQNNIQKSFDAIVEVIKRKKEYVPGIKKYFEIATKLNASVIEVQNKFEHIYDISRINDIQVLLDVLYGLRHPLLETYISKYKINVQSNVIASAKQYSRQYYEARMLWNSMDIIPEENRLDVLLLAIILRDNVLYARVRTELNFNQREQKVFSQLIDREEKAPTDTVLTTLVENILIGFSSSLIILQEYDIFQSLSDILLRGNDKPKIKLCEVLINYNFVEVAIDLLIPLYNSKPNNIKLVELLGDVCFNNNYLDESVLLYNKLLDLSPDYNSLERCYNLYKRIGDLHSAQQIKDKIHNIYKNVKWAS
;
A
#
# COMPACT_ATOMS: atom_id res chain seq x y z
N MET A 1 -17.78 27.33 -9.92
CA MET A 1 -16.57 26.51 -10.16
C MET A 1 -15.59 27.20 -11.10
N ILE A 2 -14.31 26.81 -11.06
CA ILE A 2 -13.27 27.22 -12.01
C ILE A 2 -12.83 25.99 -12.80
N VAL A 3 -12.60 26.11 -14.11
CA VAL A 3 -12.29 24.96 -14.98
C VAL A 3 -11.14 25.25 -15.94
N LYS A 4 -10.40 24.18 -16.32
CA LYS A 4 -9.44 24.18 -17.42
C LYS A 4 -9.14 22.76 -17.90
N ASN A 5 -9.64 22.39 -19.09
CA ASN A 5 -9.42 21.08 -19.71
C ASN A 5 -9.93 19.91 -18.82
N GLU A 6 -11.21 19.90 -18.53
CA GLU A 6 -11.89 18.96 -17.63
C GLU A 6 -12.98 18.14 -18.35
N GLU A 7 -12.83 17.91 -19.68
CA GLU A 7 -13.85 17.23 -20.49
C GLU A 7 -14.21 15.82 -19.98
N GLY A 8 -13.28 15.16 -19.26
CA GLY A 8 -13.46 13.81 -18.74
C GLY A 8 -14.35 13.74 -17.48
N ASP A 9 -14.36 14.78 -16.64
CA ASP A 9 -14.98 14.75 -15.33
C ASP A 9 -16.14 15.74 -15.15
N ILE A 10 -16.09 16.89 -15.85
CA ILE A 10 -17.03 18.01 -15.66
C ILE A 10 -18.50 17.62 -15.77
N ARG A 11 -18.87 16.68 -16.68
CA ARG A 11 -20.25 16.24 -16.86
C ARG A 11 -20.82 15.64 -15.58
N ARG A 12 -20.06 14.70 -14.96
CA ARG A 12 -20.47 14.05 -13.71
C ARG A 12 -20.64 15.05 -12.57
N CYS A 13 -19.73 16.01 -12.45
CA CYS A 13 -19.84 17.10 -11.48
C CYS A 13 -21.13 17.86 -11.64
N LEU A 14 -21.43 18.36 -12.85
CA LEU A 14 -22.62 19.17 -13.14
C LEU A 14 -23.93 18.39 -12.97
N GLU A 15 -23.96 17.11 -13.38
CA GLU A 15 -25.12 16.23 -13.18
C GLU A 15 -25.44 16.02 -11.69
N SER A 16 -24.43 15.96 -10.82
CA SER A 16 -24.60 15.73 -9.39
C SER A 16 -25.28 16.90 -8.66
N VAL A 17 -25.22 18.12 -9.21
CA VAL A 17 -25.75 19.34 -8.62
C VAL A 17 -26.98 19.89 -9.33
N LEU A 18 -27.31 19.46 -10.56
CA LEU A 18 -28.31 20.06 -11.45
C LEU A 18 -29.69 20.27 -10.82
N ARG A 19 -30.08 19.42 -9.85
CA ARG A 19 -31.38 19.51 -9.15
C ARG A 19 -31.24 19.94 -7.68
N LYS A 20 -30.04 20.33 -7.27
CA LYS A 20 -29.72 20.65 -5.87
C LYS A 20 -29.30 22.11 -5.68
N VAL A 21 -29.14 22.85 -6.79
CA VAL A 21 -28.77 24.27 -6.80
C VAL A 21 -29.62 25.03 -7.80
N ASP A 22 -29.89 26.33 -7.54
CA ASP A 22 -30.69 27.19 -8.41
C ASP A 22 -29.86 27.80 -9.53
N GLU A 23 -28.55 27.94 -9.35
CA GLU A 23 -27.64 28.61 -10.28
C GLU A 23 -26.33 27.86 -10.40
N ILE A 24 -25.81 27.68 -11.61
CA ILE A 24 -24.49 27.11 -11.91
C ILE A 24 -23.66 28.18 -12.63
N ILE A 25 -22.51 28.51 -12.02
CA ILE A 25 -21.55 29.48 -12.56
C ILE A 25 -20.23 28.78 -12.84
N VAL A 26 -19.74 28.91 -14.06
CA VAL A 26 -18.46 28.31 -14.49
C VAL A 26 -17.54 29.41 -15.00
N ILE A 27 -16.31 29.42 -14.44
CA ILE A 27 -15.24 30.32 -14.84
C ILE A 27 -14.20 29.51 -15.61
N ASP A 28 -14.08 29.75 -16.90
CA ASP A 28 -13.04 29.15 -17.73
C ASP A 28 -11.73 29.92 -17.61
N THR A 29 -10.64 29.20 -17.32
CA THR A 29 -9.30 29.76 -17.20
C THR A 29 -8.39 29.45 -18.40
N GLY A 30 -9.03 29.06 -19.53
CA GLY A 30 -8.37 28.82 -20.82
C GLY A 30 -8.38 27.35 -21.23
N SER A 31 -9.58 26.75 -21.30
CA SER A 31 -9.78 25.40 -21.84
C SER A 31 -9.59 25.37 -23.36
N THR A 32 -9.03 24.26 -23.84
CA THR A 32 -8.75 24.01 -25.26
C THR A 32 -9.39 22.69 -25.77
N ASP A 33 -10.04 21.95 -24.88
CA ASP A 33 -10.77 20.71 -25.13
C ASP A 33 -12.31 20.95 -25.20
N ASN A 34 -13.12 19.89 -25.06
CA ASN A 34 -14.56 19.99 -25.11
C ASN A 34 -15.22 20.48 -23.81
N THR A 35 -14.46 20.91 -22.79
CA THR A 35 -14.99 21.35 -21.49
C THR A 35 -16.14 22.35 -21.65
N LEU A 36 -15.90 23.44 -22.39
CA LEU A 36 -16.92 24.51 -22.58
C LEU A 36 -18.15 24.04 -23.35
N LYS A 37 -18.00 23.14 -24.30
CA LYS A 37 -19.10 22.52 -25.03
C LYS A 37 -20.00 21.73 -24.07
N ILE A 38 -19.42 20.93 -23.20
CA ILE A 38 -20.15 20.15 -22.19
C ILE A 38 -20.87 21.09 -21.21
N VAL A 39 -20.15 22.08 -20.66
CA VAL A 39 -20.70 23.06 -19.71
C VAL A 39 -21.93 23.79 -20.29
N SER A 40 -21.92 24.15 -21.59
CA SER A 40 -23.02 24.85 -22.25
C SER A 40 -24.33 24.05 -22.33
N GLU A 41 -24.29 22.72 -22.08
CA GLU A 41 -25.49 21.89 -21.97
C GLU A 41 -26.20 22.08 -20.62
N PHE A 42 -25.53 22.62 -19.60
CA PHE A 42 -26.03 22.76 -18.22
C PHE A 42 -26.30 24.20 -17.81
N THR A 43 -25.53 25.16 -18.30
CA THR A 43 -25.67 26.57 -17.93
C THR A 43 -25.19 27.51 -19.04
N SER A 44 -25.80 28.71 -19.08
CA SER A 44 -25.33 29.85 -19.89
C SER A 44 -24.39 30.77 -19.09
N ASN A 45 -24.25 30.60 -17.77
CA ASN A 45 -23.45 31.46 -16.92
C ASN A 45 -21.95 31.04 -16.99
N ILE A 46 -21.39 31.21 -18.17
CA ILE A 46 -19.97 30.87 -18.47
C ILE A 46 -19.21 32.17 -18.66
N TYR A 47 -18.14 32.34 -17.88
CA TYR A 47 -17.30 33.53 -17.89
C TYR A 47 -15.82 33.15 -18.08
N ASN A 48 -15.08 34.00 -18.80
CA ASN A 48 -13.65 33.80 -18.99
C ASN A 48 -12.85 34.58 -17.94
N PHE A 49 -11.80 33.94 -17.42
CA PHE A 49 -10.83 34.53 -16.51
C PHE A 49 -9.41 34.25 -17.00
N LYS A 50 -8.66 35.31 -17.32
CA LYS A 50 -7.26 35.15 -17.73
C LYS A 50 -6.45 34.63 -16.54
N TRP A 51 -5.89 33.44 -16.69
CA TRP A 51 -5.08 32.82 -15.64
C TRP A 51 -3.84 33.65 -15.27
N ILE A 52 -3.71 33.99 -13.99
CA ILE A 52 -2.63 34.82 -13.44
C ILE A 52 -1.76 34.09 -12.40
N GLY A 53 -1.92 32.76 -12.27
CA GLY A 53 -1.22 31.96 -11.27
C GLY A 53 -1.80 32.09 -9.85
N ASP A 54 -3.11 32.35 -9.74
CA ASP A 54 -3.80 32.61 -8.48
C ASP A 54 -5.20 31.97 -8.51
N PHE A 55 -5.36 30.88 -7.73
CA PHE A 55 -6.63 30.19 -7.61
C PHE A 55 -7.67 31.00 -6.84
N SER A 56 -7.27 31.70 -5.77
CA SER A 56 -8.18 32.56 -5.01
C SER A 56 -8.79 33.67 -5.86
N ALA A 57 -7.98 34.30 -6.71
CA ALA A 57 -8.47 35.34 -7.61
C ALA A 57 -9.56 34.80 -8.57
N ALA A 58 -9.34 33.61 -9.13
CA ALA A 58 -10.32 32.98 -10.03
C ALA A 58 -11.60 32.55 -9.27
N ARG A 59 -11.47 31.98 -8.04
CA ARG A 59 -12.64 31.63 -7.20
C ARG A 59 -13.40 32.86 -6.75
N ASN A 60 -12.72 33.92 -6.31
CA ASN A 60 -13.37 35.16 -5.91
C ASN A 60 -14.09 35.81 -7.10
N TYR A 61 -13.56 35.69 -8.33
CA TYR A 61 -14.27 36.11 -9.52
C TYR A 61 -15.57 35.32 -9.76
N SER A 62 -15.56 33.99 -9.48
CA SER A 62 -16.79 33.18 -9.57
C SER A 62 -17.82 33.59 -8.53
N ILE A 63 -17.40 33.86 -7.28
CA ILE A 63 -18.28 34.33 -6.20
C ILE A 63 -18.95 35.67 -6.58
N GLN A 64 -18.22 36.59 -7.18
CA GLN A 64 -18.76 37.88 -7.62
C GLN A 64 -19.87 37.76 -8.68
N LYS A 65 -19.97 36.60 -9.36
CA LYS A 65 -21.02 36.32 -10.35
C LYS A 65 -22.25 35.66 -9.74
N ALA A 66 -22.11 35.10 -8.54
CA ALA A 66 -23.20 34.39 -7.86
C ALA A 66 -24.24 35.33 -7.31
N THR A 67 -25.51 34.93 -7.46
CA THR A 67 -26.70 35.72 -7.02
C THR A 67 -27.47 35.01 -5.90
N GLY A 68 -27.24 33.72 -5.66
CA GLY A 68 -27.90 32.95 -4.59
C GLY A 68 -27.45 33.34 -3.18
N ASP A 69 -28.22 33.00 -2.16
CA ASP A 69 -27.95 33.30 -0.76
C ASP A 69 -26.79 32.50 -0.19
N TYR A 70 -26.59 31.27 -0.67
CA TYR A 70 -25.50 30.39 -0.32
C TYR A 70 -24.68 30.01 -1.55
N ILE A 71 -23.42 29.75 -1.36
CA ILE A 71 -22.45 29.33 -2.40
C ILE A 71 -21.92 27.95 -2.08
N LEU A 72 -22.09 27.01 -3.01
CA LEU A 72 -21.38 25.73 -3.03
C LEU A 72 -20.23 25.83 -4.03
N VAL A 73 -19.00 25.56 -3.58
CA VAL A 73 -17.80 25.51 -4.43
C VAL A 73 -17.40 24.06 -4.67
N LEU A 74 -17.34 23.67 -5.95
CA LEU A 74 -16.84 22.36 -6.38
C LEU A 74 -15.75 22.54 -7.44
N ASP A 75 -14.78 21.63 -7.45
CA ASP A 75 -13.83 21.43 -8.55
C ASP A 75 -14.45 20.50 -9.61
N ALA A 76 -13.95 20.52 -10.83
CA ALA A 76 -14.57 19.78 -11.94
C ALA A 76 -14.52 18.25 -11.77
N ASP A 77 -13.53 17.75 -11.02
CA ASP A 77 -13.32 16.34 -10.66
C ASP A 77 -13.97 15.95 -9.33
N GLU A 78 -14.80 16.86 -8.75
CA GLU A 78 -15.63 16.62 -7.56
C GLU A 78 -17.11 16.45 -7.95
N PHE A 79 -17.85 15.65 -7.16
CA PHE A 79 -19.30 15.48 -7.32
C PHE A 79 -19.95 15.17 -5.98
N LEU A 80 -21.22 15.57 -5.83
CA LEU A 80 -21.99 15.29 -4.62
C LEU A 80 -22.39 13.83 -4.55
N ASP A 81 -22.41 13.29 -3.34
CA ASP A 81 -23.05 11.99 -3.07
C ASP A 81 -24.55 12.08 -3.44
N VAL A 82 -25.12 10.96 -3.89
CA VAL A 82 -26.53 10.89 -4.33
C VAL A 82 -27.50 11.29 -3.21
N ASP A 83 -27.18 10.91 -1.98
CA ASP A 83 -27.99 11.15 -0.79
C ASP A 83 -27.73 12.52 -0.14
N SER A 84 -26.86 13.36 -0.72
CA SER A 84 -26.56 14.70 -0.20
C SER A 84 -27.78 15.62 -0.25
N ASP A 85 -28.12 16.25 0.86
CA ASP A 85 -29.19 17.24 1.02
C ASP A 85 -28.64 18.58 1.49
N LEU A 86 -28.34 19.48 0.53
CA LEU A 86 -27.81 20.80 0.82
C LEU A 86 -28.78 21.67 1.62
N GLN A 87 -30.11 21.49 1.39
CA GLN A 87 -31.12 22.26 2.11
C GLN A 87 -31.09 21.94 3.61
N ALA A 88 -30.96 20.66 3.95
CA ALA A 88 -30.85 20.26 5.35
C ALA A 88 -29.55 20.78 6.02
N ASP A 89 -28.48 20.97 5.27
CA ASP A 89 -27.22 21.55 5.82
C ASP A 89 -27.43 23.04 6.16
N ILE A 90 -28.09 23.82 5.31
CA ILE A 90 -28.26 25.29 5.52
C ILE A 90 -29.39 25.67 6.48
N GLU A 91 -30.21 24.72 6.97
CA GLU A 91 -31.27 24.98 7.96
C GLU A 91 -30.73 25.61 9.28
N SER A 92 -29.46 25.40 9.62
CA SER A 92 -28.86 26.00 10.81
C SER A 92 -28.43 27.46 10.65
N GLU A 93 -28.61 28.05 9.47
CA GLU A 93 -28.35 29.46 9.12
C GLU A 93 -26.94 29.96 9.54
N LEU A 94 -25.92 29.10 9.41
CA LEU A 94 -24.52 29.47 9.72
C LEU A 94 -23.87 30.14 8.51
N ASP A 95 -22.81 30.92 8.77
CA ASP A 95 -22.05 31.61 7.73
C ASP A 95 -21.29 30.63 6.84
N TYR A 96 -20.78 29.49 7.39
CA TYR A 96 -20.09 28.48 6.62
C TYR A 96 -20.24 27.07 7.20
N TYR A 97 -20.05 26.07 6.33
CA TYR A 97 -20.17 24.65 6.66
C TYR A 97 -18.92 23.89 6.19
N LEU A 98 -18.36 23.12 7.12
CA LEU A 98 -17.29 22.14 6.84
C LEU A 98 -17.94 20.88 6.27
N LEU A 99 -17.66 20.57 5.00
CA LEU A 99 -18.15 19.37 4.33
C LEU A 99 -17.04 18.32 4.24
N ASN A 100 -17.43 17.04 4.25
CA ASN A 100 -16.50 15.94 4.12
C ASN A 100 -16.18 15.67 2.64
N ILE A 101 -14.92 15.79 2.25
CA ILE A 101 -14.41 15.44 0.92
C ILE A 101 -13.77 14.07 0.99
N LYS A 102 -14.33 13.10 0.26
CA LYS A 102 -13.84 11.74 0.13
C LYS A 102 -13.01 11.60 -1.14
N ASN A 103 -11.69 11.51 -0.99
CA ASN A 103 -10.72 11.46 -2.08
C ASN A 103 -10.43 10.00 -2.43
N ALA A 104 -10.75 9.57 -3.65
CA ALA A 104 -10.42 8.25 -4.14
C ALA A 104 -8.93 8.14 -4.51
N LEU A 105 -8.31 6.99 -4.20
CA LEU A 105 -6.93 6.68 -4.53
C LEU A 105 -6.87 5.58 -5.59
N SER A 106 -5.83 5.57 -6.42
CA SER A 106 -5.68 4.67 -7.56
C SER A 106 -5.68 3.16 -7.23
N TYR A 107 -5.38 2.80 -5.98
CA TYR A 107 -5.37 1.40 -5.52
C TYR A 107 -6.66 0.97 -4.80
N GLY A 108 -7.78 1.70 -4.98
CA GLY A 108 -9.07 1.37 -4.36
C GLY A 108 -9.24 1.85 -2.92
N GLY A 109 -8.26 2.58 -2.36
CA GLY A 109 -8.37 3.27 -1.08
C GLY A 109 -9.01 4.65 -1.22
N ALA A 110 -9.30 5.30 -0.10
CA ALA A 110 -9.71 6.69 -0.04
C ALA A 110 -9.18 7.36 1.25
N PHE A 111 -9.17 8.68 1.28
CA PHE A 111 -9.02 9.44 2.52
C PHE A 111 -10.07 10.55 2.57
N THR A 112 -10.52 10.86 3.77
CA THR A 112 -11.50 11.92 4.00
C THR A 112 -10.85 13.08 4.73
N HIS A 113 -11.17 14.30 4.30
CA HIS A 113 -10.83 15.51 5.03
C HIS A 113 -12.00 16.49 4.98
N GLY A 114 -12.11 17.35 6.00
CA GLY A 114 -13.07 18.42 6.03
C GLY A 114 -12.56 19.66 5.27
N ALA A 115 -13.41 20.29 4.49
CA ALA A 115 -13.14 21.59 3.87
C ALA A 115 -14.40 22.46 3.85
N VAL A 116 -14.22 23.78 3.96
CA VAL A 116 -15.34 24.71 3.80
C VAL A 116 -15.66 24.83 2.33
N ARG A 117 -16.78 24.24 1.91
CA ARG A 117 -17.24 24.22 0.52
C ARG A 117 -18.62 24.86 0.35
N LEU A 118 -19.38 25.02 1.46
CA LEU A 118 -20.71 25.64 1.49
C LEU A 118 -20.68 26.83 2.45
N PHE A 119 -21.10 28.01 2.01
CA PHE A 119 -21.06 29.24 2.82
C PHE A 119 -22.05 30.31 2.27
N THR A 120 -22.39 31.29 3.13
CA THR A 120 -23.28 32.41 2.75
C THR A 120 -22.62 33.30 1.69
N ASN A 121 -23.43 33.82 0.75
CA ASN A 121 -22.97 34.80 -0.22
C ASN A 121 -22.78 36.18 0.42
N SER A 122 -21.84 36.26 1.35
CA SER A 122 -21.49 37.49 2.05
C SER A 122 -20.31 38.17 1.36
N ARG A 123 -20.36 39.48 1.17
CA ARG A 123 -19.25 40.24 0.58
C ARG A 123 -17.96 40.21 1.42
N ASN A 124 -18.05 39.78 2.66
CA ASN A 124 -16.92 39.66 3.57
C ASN A 124 -16.23 38.29 3.48
N LEU A 125 -16.90 37.26 2.96
CA LEU A 125 -16.31 35.94 2.73
C LEU A 125 -15.62 35.91 1.38
N LYS A 126 -14.33 35.61 1.39
CA LYS A 126 -13.47 35.54 0.19
C LYS A 126 -12.38 34.50 0.37
N TYR A 127 -11.91 33.93 -0.75
CA TYR A 127 -10.73 33.08 -0.75
C TYR A 127 -9.44 33.89 -0.65
N GLU A 128 -8.48 33.36 0.10
CA GLU A 128 -7.12 33.87 0.26
C GLU A 128 -6.11 32.78 -0.07
N ASN A 129 -4.86 33.11 -0.41
CA ASN A 129 -3.76 32.30 -0.90
C ASN A 129 -3.89 31.87 -2.37
N ARG A 130 -2.78 31.93 -3.11
CA ARG A 130 -2.71 31.56 -4.54
C ARG A 130 -2.89 30.07 -4.78
N LEU A 131 -2.42 29.25 -3.85
CA LEU A 131 -2.53 27.80 -3.85
C LEU A 131 -2.89 27.34 -2.43
N HIS A 132 -3.63 26.24 -2.30
CA HIS A 132 -4.25 25.82 -1.03
C HIS A 132 -5.13 26.95 -0.46
N GLU A 133 -5.90 27.53 -1.35
CA GLU A 133 -6.80 28.63 -1.04
C GLU A 133 -7.85 28.20 0.00
N HIS A 134 -8.13 29.09 0.91
CA HIS A 134 -9.13 28.92 1.96
C HIS A 134 -9.96 30.20 2.13
N LEU A 135 -11.16 30.06 2.67
CA LEU A 135 -11.97 31.22 3.05
C LEU A 135 -11.34 31.93 4.26
N ASN A 136 -11.45 33.24 4.30
CA ASN A 136 -10.94 34.13 5.36
C ASN A 136 -11.72 34.02 6.70
N ILE A 137 -12.19 32.82 7.03
CA ILE A 137 -13.03 32.55 8.22
C ILE A 137 -12.29 32.76 9.56
N ILE A 138 -10.95 32.74 9.54
CA ILE A 138 -10.10 32.93 10.73
C ILE A 138 -9.80 34.43 10.99
N ASN A 139 -10.25 35.30 10.11
CA ASN A 139 -9.99 36.72 10.26
C ASN A 139 -10.78 37.30 11.46
N GLU A 140 -10.05 37.70 12.50
CA GLU A 140 -10.62 38.27 13.75
C GLU A 140 -11.48 39.54 13.55
N GLN A 141 -11.39 40.18 12.39
CA GLN A 141 -12.21 41.33 12.05
C GLN A 141 -13.69 40.96 11.81
N TYR A 142 -13.96 39.68 11.53
CA TYR A 142 -15.28 39.15 11.26
C TYR A 142 -15.59 38.01 12.23
N ASN A 143 -16.75 38.03 12.81
CA ASN A 143 -17.20 36.97 13.73
C ASN A 143 -18.10 35.98 13.00
N PHE A 144 -17.51 35.19 12.07
CA PHE A 144 -18.26 34.20 11.30
C PHE A 144 -18.64 33.00 12.15
N THR A 145 -19.88 32.54 11.98
CA THR A 145 -20.40 31.32 12.61
C THR A 145 -20.24 30.13 11.68
N GLY A 146 -19.71 29.02 12.18
CA GLY A 146 -19.45 27.83 11.36
C GLY A 146 -19.92 26.54 12.02
N GLY A 147 -20.21 25.53 11.20
CA GLY A 147 -20.62 24.20 11.65
C GLY A 147 -20.20 23.08 10.68
N GLU A 148 -20.53 21.86 11.04
CA GLU A 148 -20.35 20.68 10.18
C GLU A 148 -21.61 20.44 9.36
N GLY A 149 -21.45 20.24 8.04
CA GLY A 149 -22.53 19.79 7.16
C GLY A 149 -22.49 18.27 6.99
N LYS A 150 -23.61 17.69 6.59
CA LYS A 150 -23.77 16.23 6.35
C LYS A 150 -23.46 15.84 4.90
N THR A 151 -23.45 16.80 3.99
CA THR A 151 -23.15 16.59 2.56
C THR A 151 -21.75 16.01 2.39
N ILE A 152 -21.64 14.97 1.57
CA ILE A 152 -20.39 14.33 1.19
C ILE A 152 -20.06 14.71 -0.26
N ILE A 153 -18.82 15.14 -0.47
CA ILE A 153 -18.23 15.41 -1.78
C ILE A 153 -17.28 14.28 -2.12
N HIS A 154 -17.43 13.65 -3.28
CA HIS A 154 -16.49 12.69 -3.83
C HIS A 154 -15.51 13.41 -4.75
N HIS A 155 -14.21 13.10 -4.63
CA HIS A 155 -13.14 13.63 -5.45
C HIS A 155 -12.31 12.50 -6.07
N THR A 156 -12.16 12.53 -7.40
CA THR A 156 -11.49 11.47 -8.19
C THR A 156 -10.14 11.87 -8.78
N GLY A 157 -9.72 13.10 -8.57
CA GLY A 157 -8.49 13.67 -9.16
C GLY A 157 -7.17 12.99 -8.81
N TYR A 158 -7.16 12.02 -7.88
CA TYR A 158 -5.98 11.22 -7.52
C TYR A 158 -5.89 9.89 -8.28
N THR A 159 -6.84 9.58 -9.17
CA THR A 159 -6.90 8.29 -9.88
C THR A 159 -6.19 8.27 -11.23
N ASN A 160 -5.85 9.42 -11.83
CA ASN A 160 -5.32 9.51 -13.19
C ASN A 160 -3.88 10.05 -13.27
N GLU A 161 -3.02 9.20 -13.84
CA GLU A 161 -1.77 9.37 -14.59
C GLU A 161 -0.54 10.04 -13.93
N THR A 162 0.51 9.22 -13.80
CA THR A 162 1.86 9.59 -13.29
C THR A 162 2.59 10.69 -14.06
N MET A 163 2.28 10.93 -15.35
CA MET A 163 2.90 12.01 -16.14
C MET A 163 2.35 13.39 -15.76
N ASN A 164 1.05 13.52 -15.58
CA ASN A 164 0.40 14.75 -15.14
C ASN A 164 0.79 15.15 -13.69
N GLN A 165 1.13 14.16 -12.86
CA GLN A 165 1.52 14.43 -11.45
C GLN A 165 2.85 15.19 -11.34
N LYS A 166 3.87 14.87 -12.16
CA LYS A 166 5.19 15.53 -12.09
C LYS A 166 5.11 17.02 -12.47
N ASP A 167 4.35 17.35 -13.51
CA ASP A 167 4.16 18.74 -13.92
C ASP A 167 3.28 19.52 -12.93
N LYS A 168 2.27 18.87 -12.36
CA LYS A 168 1.41 19.41 -11.29
C LYS A 168 2.24 19.73 -10.04
N ILE A 169 3.11 18.81 -9.60
CA ILE A 169 4.01 19.01 -8.45
C ILE A 169 4.96 20.16 -8.70
N LYS A 170 5.61 20.22 -9.87
CA LYS A 170 6.55 21.28 -10.23
C LYS A 170 5.88 22.66 -10.26
N ARG A 171 4.69 22.75 -10.86
CA ARG A 171 3.86 23.96 -10.85
C ARG A 171 3.52 24.37 -9.41
N ASN A 172 3.05 23.45 -8.60
CA ASN A 172 2.64 23.71 -7.22
C ASN A 172 3.84 24.17 -6.37
N LEU A 173 5.02 23.55 -6.52
CA LEU A 173 6.25 24.01 -5.86
C LEU A 173 6.58 25.46 -6.19
N SER A 174 6.47 25.86 -7.47
CA SER A 174 6.78 27.24 -7.89
C SER A 174 5.80 28.26 -7.32
N LEU A 175 4.52 27.92 -7.21
CA LEU A 175 3.49 28.77 -6.61
C LEU A 175 3.65 28.88 -5.10
N MET A 176 3.92 27.76 -4.43
CA MET A 176 4.12 27.74 -2.98
C MET A 176 5.38 28.48 -2.54
N LEU A 177 6.47 28.42 -3.33
CA LEU A 177 7.67 29.22 -3.04
C LEU A 177 7.34 30.72 -2.99
N LYS A 178 6.63 31.22 -3.99
CA LYS A 178 6.19 32.63 -4.02
C LYS A 178 5.27 32.97 -2.85
N GLU A 179 4.32 32.06 -2.54
CA GLU A 179 3.36 32.30 -1.46
C GLU A 179 4.07 32.37 -0.09
N VAL A 180 5.02 31.47 0.18
CA VAL A 180 5.77 31.48 1.44
C VAL A 180 6.73 32.67 1.54
N GLU A 181 7.30 33.15 0.42
CA GLU A 181 8.14 34.36 0.39
C GLU A 181 7.33 35.63 0.66
N GLU A 182 6.14 35.76 0.08
CA GLU A 182 5.26 36.94 0.24
C GLU A 182 4.47 36.89 1.54
N ASN A 183 4.09 35.71 2.01
CA ASN A 183 3.16 35.48 3.12
C ASN A 183 3.62 34.35 4.06
N PRO A 184 4.72 34.49 4.81
CA PRO A 184 5.35 33.44 5.60
C PRO A 184 4.59 33.14 6.90
N ASN A 185 3.35 32.66 6.80
CA ASN A 185 2.55 32.24 7.92
C ASN A 185 2.65 30.72 8.19
N ALA A 186 2.08 30.25 9.31
CA ALA A 186 2.09 28.85 9.70
C ALA A 186 1.50 27.92 8.64
N TYR A 187 0.33 28.30 8.08
CA TYR A 187 -0.41 27.50 7.10
C TYR A 187 0.37 27.35 5.78
N ASN A 188 0.91 28.45 5.26
CA ASN A 188 1.67 28.42 4.01
C ASN A 188 2.98 27.64 4.18
N THR A 189 3.65 27.80 5.32
CA THR A 189 4.86 27.04 5.66
C THR A 189 4.58 25.54 5.79
N PHE A 190 3.46 25.17 6.40
CA PHE A 190 3.00 23.79 6.48
C PHE A 190 2.70 23.20 5.10
N ASN A 191 1.95 23.91 4.25
CA ASN A 191 1.64 23.45 2.90
C ASN A 191 2.87 23.34 2.00
N MET A 192 3.87 24.18 2.20
CA MET A 192 5.17 24.03 1.54
C MET A 192 5.85 22.71 1.94
N GLY A 193 5.82 22.35 3.23
CA GLY A 193 6.31 21.07 3.73
C GLY A 193 5.58 19.90 3.09
N LYS A 194 4.24 19.95 2.99
CA LYS A 194 3.42 18.94 2.29
C LYS A 194 3.79 18.82 0.81
N THR A 195 4.01 19.94 0.14
CA THR A 195 4.36 19.95 -1.29
C THR A 195 5.71 19.28 -1.53
N TYR A 196 6.72 19.55 -0.69
CA TYR A 196 8.01 18.84 -0.75
C TYR A 196 7.89 17.35 -0.42
N MET A 197 7.05 16.98 0.54
CA MET A 197 6.77 15.57 0.86
C MET A 197 6.18 14.83 -0.36
N LEU A 198 5.22 15.43 -1.05
CA LEU A 198 4.63 14.88 -2.28
C LEU A 198 5.64 14.78 -3.43
N ALA A 199 6.63 15.67 -3.45
CA ALA A 199 7.74 15.60 -4.39
C ALA A 199 8.79 14.54 -4.04
N GLY A 200 8.66 13.84 -2.89
CA GLY A 200 9.65 12.89 -2.39
C GLY A 200 10.91 13.53 -1.78
N GLU A 201 10.91 14.87 -1.61
CA GLU A 201 12.04 15.64 -1.06
C GLU A 201 11.90 15.75 0.47
N TYR A 202 12.02 14.62 1.18
CA TYR A 202 11.69 14.51 2.60
C TYR A 202 12.56 15.38 3.50
N GLU A 203 13.84 15.60 3.19
CA GLU A 203 14.71 16.51 3.95
C GLU A 203 14.19 17.95 3.93
N LYS A 204 13.78 18.45 2.74
CA LYS A 204 13.20 19.78 2.62
C LYS A 204 11.83 19.87 3.29
N ALA A 205 11.01 18.81 3.13
CA ALA A 205 9.71 18.71 3.82
C ALA A 205 9.87 18.89 5.34
N ILE A 206 10.82 18.18 5.96
CA ILE A 206 11.11 18.28 7.40
C ILE A 206 11.50 19.69 7.81
N ILE A 207 12.32 20.39 7.00
CA ILE A 207 12.73 21.77 7.30
C ILE A 207 11.51 22.69 7.39
N TYR A 208 10.60 22.60 6.42
CA TYR A 208 9.40 23.46 6.42
C TYR A 208 8.38 23.05 7.48
N LEU A 209 8.16 21.75 7.69
CA LEU A 209 7.27 21.26 8.77
C LEU A 209 7.77 21.69 10.16
N LYS A 210 9.09 21.61 10.41
CA LYS A 210 9.69 22.11 11.65
C LYS A 210 9.58 23.62 11.80
N LYS A 211 9.65 24.39 10.71
CA LYS A 211 9.42 25.85 10.75
C LYS A 211 7.95 26.18 11.02
N ALA A 212 7.02 25.41 10.46
CA ALA A 212 5.59 25.62 10.68
C ALA A 212 5.16 25.32 12.12
N TYR A 213 5.75 24.32 12.76
CA TYR A 213 5.36 23.84 14.09
C TYR A 213 5.25 24.94 15.16
N PRO A 214 6.29 25.77 15.44
CA PRO A 214 6.19 26.83 16.45
C PRO A 214 5.24 27.97 16.07
N LEU A 215 4.95 28.14 14.77
CA LEU A 215 4.04 29.16 14.26
C LEU A 215 2.57 28.71 14.35
N SER A 216 2.33 27.39 14.47
CA SER A 216 0.99 26.82 14.32
C SER A 216 0.13 26.93 15.58
N GLY A 217 0.70 27.04 16.77
CA GLY A 217 -0.07 27.10 18.02
C GLY A 217 -1.11 25.96 18.10
N ASN A 218 -2.38 26.33 18.31
CA ASN A 218 -3.50 25.40 18.36
C ASN A 218 -4.26 25.30 17.02
N GLN A 219 -3.60 25.52 15.89
CA GLN A 219 -4.22 25.44 14.57
C GLN A 219 -4.76 24.03 14.28
N VAL A 220 -5.89 23.97 13.57
CA VAL A 220 -6.63 22.74 13.23
C VAL A 220 -5.76 21.71 12.51
N PHE A 221 -4.77 22.15 11.72
CA PHE A 221 -3.87 21.26 10.98
C PHE A 221 -2.68 20.71 11.80
N MET A 222 -2.56 21.05 13.08
CA MET A 222 -1.44 20.58 13.94
C MET A 222 -1.34 19.03 13.98
N PRO A 223 -2.44 18.26 14.13
CA PRO A 223 -2.38 16.81 14.08
C PRO A 223 -1.79 16.29 12.75
N GLU A 224 -2.25 16.85 11.63
CA GLU A 224 -1.73 16.49 10.31
C GLU A 224 -0.24 16.83 10.16
N LEU A 225 0.19 18.01 10.65
CA LEU A 225 1.60 18.42 10.62
C LEU A 225 2.50 17.42 11.35
N LEU A 226 2.12 16.99 12.56
CA LEU A 226 2.88 16.01 13.34
C LEU A 226 2.94 14.65 12.65
N CYS A 227 1.83 14.20 12.06
CA CYS A 227 1.77 12.98 11.25
C CYS A 227 2.74 13.06 10.05
N LYS A 228 2.70 14.15 9.27
CA LYS A 228 3.57 14.32 8.10
C LYS A 228 5.05 14.44 8.50
N LEU A 229 5.35 15.09 9.61
CA LEU A 229 6.72 15.19 10.11
C LEU A 229 7.26 13.82 10.54
N ALA A 230 6.49 13.04 11.31
CA ALA A 230 6.86 11.70 11.72
C ALA A 230 7.01 10.76 10.49
N TYR A 231 6.11 10.84 9.52
CA TYR A 231 6.20 10.10 8.26
C TYR A 231 7.48 10.43 7.49
N CYS A 232 7.80 11.71 7.27
CA CYS A 232 9.01 12.11 6.55
C CYS A 232 10.29 11.65 7.25
N LEU A 233 10.32 11.70 8.59
CA LEU A 233 11.44 11.17 9.37
C LEU A 233 11.58 9.65 9.21
N GLY A 234 10.47 8.91 9.20
CA GLY A 234 10.43 7.48 8.93
C GLY A 234 10.98 7.13 7.56
N GLN A 235 10.59 7.87 6.49
CA GLN A 235 11.10 7.68 5.13
C GLN A 235 12.63 7.86 5.04
N LEU A 236 13.21 8.72 5.88
CA LEU A 236 14.66 8.91 6.01
C LEU A 236 15.30 7.96 7.04
N GLN A 237 14.57 6.95 7.52
CA GLN A 237 15.03 5.99 8.54
C GLN A 237 15.46 6.63 9.86
N LYS A 238 15.04 7.86 10.15
CA LYS A 238 15.26 8.56 11.42
C LYS A 238 14.19 8.15 12.45
N TYR A 239 14.09 6.84 12.67
CA TYR A 239 13.00 6.24 13.44
C TYR A 239 12.92 6.73 14.89
N GLY A 240 14.08 6.96 15.55
CA GLY A 240 14.10 7.48 16.91
C GLY A 240 13.39 8.83 17.04
N ASP A 241 13.70 9.78 16.14
CA ASP A 241 13.08 11.10 16.10
C ASP A 241 11.59 10.99 15.74
N ALA A 242 11.25 10.14 14.76
CA ALA A 242 9.87 9.91 14.32
C ALA A 242 9.01 9.37 15.48
N LEU A 243 9.51 8.35 16.21
CA LEU A 243 8.82 7.76 17.35
C LEU A 243 8.68 8.74 18.53
N ASN A 244 9.68 9.57 18.80
CA ASN A 244 9.57 10.60 19.84
C ASN A 244 8.40 11.55 19.53
N ILE A 245 8.34 12.07 18.30
CA ILE A 245 7.28 13.01 17.91
C ILE A 245 5.90 12.34 17.96
N ILE A 246 5.75 11.15 17.39
CA ILE A 246 4.42 10.54 17.29
C ILE A 246 3.94 9.99 18.63
N ASN A 247 4.84 9.54 19.51
CA ASN A 247 4.51 9.11 20.86
C ASN A 247 3.95 10.25 21.71
N ASP A 248 4.54 11.45 21.61
CA ASP A 248 4.05 12.64 22.30
C ASP A 248 2.72 13.13 21.68
N ALA A 249 2.63 13.11 20.36
CA ALA A 249 1.42 13.51 19.64
C ALA A 249 0.20 12.64 20.01
N VAL A 250 0.35 11.34 20.13
CA VAL A 250 -0.73 10.40 20.52
C VAL A 250 -1.22 10.66 21.97
N ILE A 251 -0.39 11.22 22.85
CA ILE A 251 -0.82 11.61 24.20
C ILE A 251 -1.71 12.87 24.13
N ILE A 252 -1.34 13.82 23.28
CA ILE A 252 -2.08 15.09 23.11
C ILE A 252 -3.40 14.85 22.34
N TYR A 253 -3.37 13.98 21.34
CA TYR A 253 -4.51 13.65 20.47
C TYR A 253 -4.90 12.17 20.60
N PRO A 254 -5.42 11.71 21.75
CA PRO A 254 -5.58 10.29 22.07
C PRO A 254 -6.59 9.56 21.17
N ASN A 255 -7.50 10.27 20.54
CA ASN A 255 -8.56 9.73 19.69
C ASN A 255 -8.27 9.84 18.19
N ASP A 256 -7.08 10.31 17.79
CA ASP A 256 -6.70 10.42 16.38
C ASP A 256 -6.14 9.07 15.87
N THR A 257 -6.90 8.44 14.98
CA THR A 257 -6.57 7.11 14.44
C THR A 257 -5.42 7.19 13.44
N GLU A 258 -5.32 8.27 12.65
CA GLU A 258 -4.22 8.45 11.69
C GLU A 258 -2.86 8.49 12.39
N MET A 259 -2.78 9.25 13.50
CA MET A 259 -1.56 9.28 14.33
C MET A 259 -1.18 7.90 14.85
N ARG A 260 -2.16 7.15 15.37
CA ARG A 260 -1.92 5.79 15.87
C ARG A 260 -1.51 4.85 14.75
N TYR A 261 -2.13 4.96 13.60
CA TYR A 261 -1.76 4.14 12.44
C TYR A 261 -0.30 4.39 12.01
N ILE A 262 0.11 5.66 11.91
CA ILE A 262 1.50 6.03 11.61
C ILE A 262 2.45 5.54 12.71
N GLN A 263 2.06 5.64 13.99
CA GLN A 263 2.83 5.09 15.11
C GLN A 263 3.03 3.58 14.95
N GLY A 264 1.97 2.83 14.61
CA GLY A 264 2.03 1.39 14.35
C GLY A 264 2.95 1.03 13.19
N VAL A 265 2.91 1.79 12.10
CA VAL A 265 3.83 1.61 10.95
C VAL A 265 5.28 1.84 11.37
N LEU A 266 5.57 2.90 12.10
CA LEU A 266 6.92 3.18 12.61
C LEU A 266 7.42 2.09 13.56
N PHE A 267 6.55 1.53 14.41
CA PHE A 267 6.90 0.38 15.24
C PHE A 267 7.21 -0.87 14.39
N MET A 268 6.45 -1.12 13.31
CA MET A 268 6.77 -2.22 12.37
C MET A 268 8.13 -2.04 11.70
N ASP A 269 8.42 -0.82 11.23
CA ASP A 269 9.66 -0.49 10.52
C ASP A 269 10.89 -0.61 11.43
N THR A 270 10.73 -0.31 12.72
CA THR A 270 11.78 -0.49 13.74
C THR A 270 11.87 -1.91 14.29
N GLY A 271 10.92 -2.80 13.93
CA GLY A 271 10.86 -4.16 14.44
C GLY A 271 10.23 -4.28 15.84
N TYR A 272 9.61 -3.22 16.40
CA TYR A 272 8.91 -3.26 17.69
C TYR A 272 7.53 -3.91 17.51
N ASN A 273 7.57 -5.24 17.23
CA ASN A 273 6.41 -5.98 16.72
C ASN A 273 5.24 -6.01 17.70
N LYS A 274 5.50 -6.07 19.02
CA LYS A 274 4.43 -6.06 20.05
C LYS A 274 3.73 -4.71 20.12
N ASP A 275 4.50 -3.62 20.12
CA ASP A 275 3.92 -2.27 20.11
C ASP A 275 3.12 -2.03 18.83
N ALA A 276 3.61 -2.52 17.69
CA ALA A 276 2.89 -2.45 16.41
C ALA A 276 1.54 -3.18 16.49
N GLU A 277 1.55 -4.43 16.99
CA GLU A 277 0.33 -5.24 17.13
C GLU A 277 -0.70 -4.57 18.03
N GLU A 278 -0.29 -4.10 19.22
CA GLU A 278 -1.17 -3.41 20.16
C GLU A 278 -1.71 -2.10 19.57
N THR A 279 -0.87 -1.37 18.87
CA THR A 279 -1.24 -0.09 18.26
C THR A 279 -2.27 -0.28 17.15
N PHE A 280 -2.09 -1.25 16.24
CA PHE A 280 -3.10 -1.53 15.21
C PHE A 280 -4.40 -2.07 15.77
N LYS A 281 -4.37 -2.88 16.85
CA LYS A 281 -5.59 -3.29 17.57
C LYS A 281 -6.35 -2.08 18.13
N LYS A 282 -5.65 -1.11 18.71
CA LYS A 282 -6.27 0.15 19.16
C LYS A 282 -6.87 0.95 18.01
N CYS A 283 -6.22 0.97 16.83
CA CYS A 283 -6.82 1.59 15.64
C CYS A 283 -8.17 0.93 15.29
N LEU A 284 -8.25 -0.41 15.35
CA LEU A 284 -9.49 -1.15 15.10
C LEU A 284 -10.60 -0.87 16.13
N GLU A 285 -10.24 -0.63 17.40
CA GLU A 285 -11.20 -0.26 18.45
C GLU A 285 -11.79 1.14 18.23
N PHE A 286 -10.98 2.08 17.72
CA PHE A 286 -11.43 3.46 17.50
C PHE A 286 -12.22 3.64 16.21
N GLY A 287 -11.95 2.81 15.18
CA GLY A 287 -12.41 3.09 13.82
C GLY A 287 -11.73 4.33 13.24
N ASP A 288 -12.19 4.80 12.08
CA ASP A 288 -11.64 5.99 11.43
C ASP A 288 -12.11 7.26 12.17
N ARG A 289 -11.21 7.86 12.95
CA ARG A 289 -11.46 9.10 13.72
C ARG A 289 -10.27 10.05 13.59
N GLY A 290 -10.52 11.32 13.41
CA GLY A 290 -9.51 12.38 13.30
C GLY A 290 -9.96 13.47 12.33
N MET A 291 -9.21 14.57 12.29
CA MET A 291 -9.48 15.69 11.37
C MET A 291 -9.11 15.33 9.92
N THR A 292 -8.04 14.59 9.74
CA THR A 292 -7.59 14.05 8.45
C THR A 292 -7.24 12.59 8.68
N VAL A 293 -8.05 11.69 8.14
CA VAL A 293 -7.87 10.25 8.35
C VAL A 293 -7.92 9.51 7.03
N THR A 294 -6.96 8.61 6.83
CA THR A 294 -6.96 7.68 5.72
C THR A 294 -8.04 6.62 5.95
N GLU A 295 -8.96 6.45 4.98
CA GLU A 295 -10.03 5.45 5.06
C GLU A 295 -9.43 4.07 5.36
N GLY A 296 -9.90 3.45 6.42
CA GLY A 296 -9.47 2.14 6.84
C GLY A 296 -8.26 2.13 7.78
N SER A 297 -7.69 3.28 8.17
CA SER A 297 -6.65 3.33 9.21
C SER A 297 -7.13 2.70 10.52
N GLY A 298 -8.43 2.84 10.84
CA GLY A 298 -9.11 2.13 11.92
C GLY A 298 -9.89 0.89 11.46
N GLY A 299 -9.59 0.35 10.28
CA GLY A 299 -10.31 -0.74 9.66
C GLY A 299 -9.43 -1.66 8.83
N TYR A 300 -9.71 -1.73 7.50
CA TYR A 300 -9.05 -2.70 6.61
C TYR A 300 -7.54 -2.50 6.49
N LEU A 301 -7.02 -1.27 6.57
CA LEU A 301 -5.57 -1.02 6.53
C LEU A 301 -4.88 -1.52 7.81
N ALA A 302 -5.48 -1.31 8.99
CA ALA A 302 -4.94 -1.86 10.24
C ALA A 302 -4.92 -3.39 10.22
N TYR A 303 -5.97 -4.05 9.71
CA TYR A 303 -5.98 -5.50 9.50
C TYR A 303 -4.91 -5.94 8.50
N TYR A 304 -4.71 -5.19 7.42
CA TYR A 304 -3.67 -5.49 6.43
C TYR A 304 -2.27 -5.45 7.07
N ARG A 305 -1.98 -4.42 7.88
CA ARG A 305 -0.71 -4.33 8.63
C ARG A 305 -0.54 -5.44 9.66
N LEU A 306 -1.62 -5.82 10.35
CA LEU A 306 -1.59 -7.00 11.24
C LEU A 306 -1.30 -8.28 10.46
N ALA A 307 -1.87 -8.45 9.26
CA ALA A 307 -1.58 -9.60 8.42
C ALA A 307 -0.09 -9.65 8.02
N GLU A 308 0.49 -8.53 7.58
CA GLU A 308 1.93 -8.44 7.27
C GLU A 308 2.80 -8.74 8.50
N LEU A 309 2.42 -8.22 9.67
CA LEU A 309 3.13 -8.44 10.92
C LEU A 309 3.11 -9.93 11.32
N TYR A 310 1.94 -10.57 11.28
CA TYR A 310 1.80 -12.00 11.60
C TYR A 310 2.52 -12.89 10.59
N GLU A 311 2.50 -12.54 9.31
CA GLU A 311 3.26 -13.25 8.27
C GLU A 311 4.77 -13.18 8.55
N LYS A 312 5.29 -11.98 8.88
CA LYS A 312 6.70 -11.78 9.27
C LYS A 312 7.10 -12.61 10.50
N GLN A 313 6.16 -12.83 11.41
CA GLN A 313 6.34 -13.69 12.60
C GLN A 313 6.11 -15.18 12.31
N ASN A 314 5.91 -15.56 11.05
CA ASN A 314 5.55 -16.91 10.61
C ASN A 314 4.25 -17.45 11.26
N ASN A 315 3.35 -16.57 11.69
CA ASN A 315 2.02 -16.93 12.19
C ASN A 315 1.00 -16.86 11.06
N ILE A 316 1.10 -17.82 10.15
CA ILE A 316 0.35 -17.81 8.87
C ILE A 316 -1.16 -17.84 9.10
N GLN A 317 -1.64 -18.58 10.12
CA GLN A 317 -3.07 -18.64 10.43
C GLN A 317 -3.63 -17.28 10.87
N LYS A 318 -2.97 -16.58 11.82
CA LYS A 318 -3.41 -15.22 12.22
C LYS A 318 -3.33 -14.22 11.07
N SER A 319 -2.30 -14.35 10.21
CA SER A 319 -2.17 -13.54 9.01
C SER A 319 -3.36 -13.75 8.07
N PHE A 320 -3.77 -15.01 7.87
CA PHE A 320 -4.93 -15.34 7.04
C PHE A 320 -6.24 -14.80 7.63
N ASP A 321 -6.45 -14.96 8.94
CA ASP A 321 -7.64 -14.44 9.61
C ASP A 321 -7.74 -12.91 9.47
N ALA A 322 -6.62 -12.21 9.62
CA ALA A 322 -6.57 -10.76 9.45
C ALA A 322 -6.86 -10.34 8.00
N ILE A 323 -6.31 -11.05 6.99
CA ILE A 323 -6.54 -10.69 5.58
C ILE A 323 -7.98 -10.98 5.13
N VAL A 324 -8.63 -12.00 5.70
CA VAL A 324 -10.07 -12.23 5.48
C VAL A 324 -10.89 -11.01 5.94
N GLU A 325 -10.54 -10.41 7.09
CA GLU A 325 -11.21 -9.18 7.56
C GLU A 325 -10.94 -7.96 6.65
N VAL A 326 -9.77 -7.89 5.98
CA VAL A 326 -9.50 -6.86 4.97
C VAL A 326 -10.51 -6.96 3.83
N ILE A 327 -10.67 -8.15 3.24
CA ILE A 327 -11.56 -8.38 2.08
C ILE A 327 -13.01 -8.10 2.43
N LYS A 328 -13.48 -8.57 3.59
CA LYS A 328 -14.85 -8.34 4.07
C LYS A 328 -15.18 -6.85 4.22
N ARG A 329 -14.21 -6.03 4.61
CA ARG A 329 -14.39 -4.58 4.85
C ARG A 329 -14.18 -3.74 3.62
N LYS A 330 -13.28 -4.16 2.71
CA LYS A 330 -12.92 -3.43 1.49
C LYS A 330 -12.57 -4.40 0.36
N LYS A 331 -13.58 -4.93 -0.31
CA LYS A 331 -13.38 -5.91 -1.38
C LYS A 331 -12.59 -5.37 -2.59
N GLU A 332 -12.63 -4.05 -2.81
CA GLU A 332 -11.91 -3.37 -3.89
C GLU A 332 -10.42 -3.13 -3.57
N TYR A 333 -9.96 -3.47 -2.37
CA TYR A 333 -8.56 -3.26 -1.97
C TYR A 333 -7.66 -4.34 -2.58
N VAL A 334 -7.14 -4.06 -3.77
CA VAL A 334 -6.32 -4.98 -4.58
C VAL A 334 -5.15 -5.61 -3.80
N PRO A 335 -4.36 -4.87 -2.97
CA PRO A 335 -3.31 -5.48 -2.16
C PRO A 335 -3.84 -6.54 -1.19
N GLY A 336 -5.06 -6.38 -0.67
CA GLY A 336 -5.71 -7.36 0.19
C GLY A 336 -6.05 -8.64 -0.55
N ILE A 337 -6.62 -8.55 -1.76
CA ILE A 337 -6.94 -9.70 -2.60
C ILE A 337 -5.65 -10.46 -2.95
N LYS A 338 -4.60 -9.75 -3.36
CA LYS A 338 -3.29 -10.33 -3.66
C LYS A 338 -2.73 -11.09 -2.45
N LYS A 339 -2.70 -10.44 -1.30
CA LYS A 339 -2.18 -11.01 -0.06
C LYS A 339 -2.99 -12.24 0.40
N TYR A 340 -4.30 -12.27 0.16
CA TYR A 340 -5.14 -13.43 0.46
C TYR A 340 -4.63 -14.68 -0.26
N PHE A 341 -4.43 -14.61 -1.58
CA PHE A 341 -3.95 -15.76 -2.35
C PHE A 341 -2.52 -16.15 -2.00
N GLU A 342 -1.63 -15.18 -1.74
CA GLU A 342 -0.27 -15.44 -1.27
C GLU A 342 -0.25 -16.23 0.05
N ILE A 343 -1.07 -15.84 1.01
CA ILE A 343 -1.13 -16.49 2.33
C ILE A 343 -1.87 -17.83 2.26
N ALA A 344 -2.98 -17.91 1.51
CA ALA A 344 -3.74 -19.14 1.33
C ALA A 344 -2.89 -20.27 0.75
N THR A 345 -1.99 -19.94 -0.17
CA THR A 345 -1.04 -20.90 -0.76
C THR A 345 -0.06 -21.47 0.28
N LYS A 346 0.34 -20.66 1.27
CA LYS A 346 1.25 -21.08 2.36
C LYS A 346 0.57 -21.98 3.40
N LEU A 347 -0.77 -21.97 3.47
CA LEU A 347 -1.55 -22.82 4.38
C LEU A 347 -1.73 -24.26 3.88
N ASN A 348 -1.14 -24.64 2.74
CA ASN A 348 -1.33 -25.94 2.09
C ASN A 348 -2.81 -26.31 1.84
N ALA A 349 -3.69 -25.31 1.75
CA ALA A 349 -5.08 -25.53 1.39
C ALA A 349 -5.19 -25.96 -0.08
N SER A 350 -6.08 -26.90 -0.38
CA SER A 350 -6.35 -27.26 -1.75
C SER A 350 -6.92 -26.08 -2.56
N VAL A 351 -6.67 -26.06 -3.87
CA VAL A 351 -7.16 -25.00 -4.76
C VAL A 351 -8.67 -24.81 -4.63
N ILE A 352 -9.42 -25.91 -4.46
CA ILE A 352 -10.89 -25.91 -4.29
C ILE A 352 -11.27 -25.28 -2.94
N GLU A 353 -10.56 -25.56 -1.86
CA GLU A 353 -10.83 -24.96 -0.55
C GLU A 353 -10.54 -23.46 -0.57
N VAL A 354 -9.45 -23.04 -1.21
CA VAL A 354 -9.11 -21.61 -1.40
C VAL A 354 -10.21 -20.90 -2.18
N GLN A 355 -10.68 -21.51 -3.29
CA GLN A 355 -11.78 -20.97 -4.09
C GLN A 355 -13.07 -20.81 -3.27
N ASN A 356 -13.51 -21.89 -2.60
CA ASN A 356 -14.75 -21.88 -1.83
C ASN A 356 -14.73 -20.83 -0.71
N LYS A 357 -13.62 -20.74 0.04
CA LYS A 357 -13.46 -19.72 1.09
C LYS A 357 -13.45 -18.30 0.49
N PHE A 358 -12.79 -18.09 -0.64
CA PHE A 358 -12.75 -16.78 -1.28
C PHE A 358 -14.14 -16.36 -1.79
N GLU A 359 -14.86 -17.23 -2.50
CA GLU A 359 -16.20 -16.94 -3.03
C GLU A 359 -17.25 -16.71 -1.91
N HIS A 360 -16.99 -17.20 -0.71
CA HIS A 360 -17.85 -16.92 0.46
C HIS A 360 -17.68 -15.48 0.99
N ILE A 361 -16.50 -14.88 0.83
CA ILE A 361 -16.18 -13.54 1.36
C ILE A 361 -16.11 -12.46 0.29
N TYR A 362 -15.95 -12.84 -0.98
CA TYR A 362 -15.80 -11.94 -2.11
C TYR A 362 -16.92 -12.16 -3.11
N ASP A 363 -17.90 -11.26 -3.09
CA ASP A 363 -19.00 -11.29 -4.05
C ASP A 363 -18.58 -10.69 -5.40
N ILE A 364 -18.65 -11.52 -6.45
CA ILE A 364 -18.36 -11.13 -7.83
C ILE A 364 -19.67 -10.73 -8.49
N SER A 365 -20.07 -9.46 -8.34
CA SER A 365 -21.34 -8.92 -8.84
C SER A 365 -21.18 -7.99 -10.05
N ARG A 366 -19.97 -7.46 -10.27
CA ARG A 366 -19.67 -6.49 -11.34
C ARG A 366 -18.55 -7.00 -12.24
N ILE A 367 -18.53 -6.54 -13.50
CA ILE A 367 -17.43 -6.86 -14.46
C ILE A 367 -16.07 -6.45 -13.90
N ASN A 368 -15.99 -5.32 -13.23
CA ASN A 368 -14.75 -4.86 -12.61
C ASN A 368 -14.24 -5.80 -11.51
N ASP A 369 -15.12 -6.44 -10.75
CA ASP A 369 -14.72 -7.37 -9.69
C ASP A 369 -13.99 -8.59 -10.28
N ILE A 370 -14.48 -9.12 -11.41
CA ILE A 370 -13.82 -10.24 -12.10
C ILE A 370 -12.53 -9.80 -12.77
N GLN A 371 -12.48 -8.60 -13.37
CA GLN A 371 -11.27 -8.08 -14.00
C GLN A 371 -10.13 -7.97 -12.97
N VAL A 372 -10.38 -7.33 -11.83
CA VAL A 372 -9.41 -7.18 -10.74
C VAL A 372 -8.94 -8.56 -10.25
N LEU A 373 -9.86 -9.51 -10.10
CA LEU A 373 -9.52 -10.85 -9.66
C LEU A 373 -8.60 -11.57 -10.66
N LEU A 374 -8.91 -11.50 -11.95
CA LEU A 374 -8.10 -12.12 -13.01
C LEU A 374 -6.71 -11.48 -13.08
N ASP A 375 -6.61 -10.15 -12.96
CA ASP A 375 -5.33 -9.45 -12.96
C ASP A 375 -4.44 -9.88 -11.79
N VAL A 376 -5.03 -10.01 -10.58
CA VAL A 376 -4.32 -10.52 -9.40
C VAL A 376 -3.86 -11.96 -9.58
N LEU A 377 -4.75 -12.84 -10.02
CA LEU A 377 -4.44 -14.26 -10.22
C LEU A 377 -3.39 -14.46 -11.33
N TYR A 378 -3.45 -13.67 -12.41
CA TYR A 378 -2.44 -13.68 -13.46
C TYR A 378 -1.09 -13.18 -12.93
N GLY A 379 -1.06 -12.08 -12.20
CA GLY A 379 0.16 -11.55 -11.57
C GLY A 379 0.82 -12.53 -10.59
N LEU A 380 0.02 -13.33 -9.88
CA LEU A 380 0.49 -14.37 -8.96
C LEU A 380 0.78 -15.72 -9.62
N ARG A 381 0.47 -15.89 -10.89
CA ARG A 381 0.54 -17.21 -11.56
C ARG A 381 -0.26 -18.28 -10.81
N HIS A 382 -1.44 -17.89 -10.29
CA HIS A 382 -2.23 -18.73 -9.41
C HIS A 382 -3.08 -19.76 -10.18
N PRO A 383 -3.18 -21.03 -9.73
CA PRO A 383 -3.94 -22.07 -10.44
C PRO A 383 -5.42 -21.75 -10.70
N LEU A 384 -6.04 -20.93 -9.85
CA LEU A 384 -7.45 -20.52 -10.01
C LEU A 384 -7.70 -19.60 -11.21
N LEU A 385 -6.68 -19.07 -11.88
CA LEU A 385 -6.85 -18.20 -13.04
C LEU A 385 -7.68 -18.89 -14.14
N GLU A 386 -7.32 -20.13 -14.50
CA GLU A 386 -8.04 -20.93 -15.48
C GLU A 386 -9.49 -21.20 -15.06
N THR A 387 -9.71 -21.52 -13.79
CA THR A 387 -11.03 -21.78 -13.23
C THR A 387 -11.97 -20.59 -13.42
N TYR A 388 -11.51 -19.37 -13.14
CA TYR A 388 -12.34 -18.16 -13.25
C TYR A 388 -12.53 -17.73 -14.70
N ILE A 389 -11.51 -17.84 -15.58
CA ILE A 389 -11.66 -17.61 -17.02
C ILE A 389 -12.75 -18.53 -17.59
N SER A 390 -12.69 -19.83 -17.30
CA SER A 390 -13.65 -20.83 -17.78
C SER A 390 -15.05 -20.64 -17.18
N LYS A 391 -15.14 -20.40 -15.87
CA LYS A 391 -16.42 -20.21 -15.16
C LYS A 391 -17.21 -19.03 -15.71
N TYR A 392 -16.55 -17.90 -15.97
CA TYR A 392 -17.18 -16.67 -16.45
C TYR A 392 -17.11 -16.49 -17.98
N LYS A 393 -16.48 -17.43 -18.71
CA LYS A 393 -16.30 -17.41 -20.17
C LYS A 393 -15.69 -16.09 -20.65
N ILE A 394 -14.65 -15.62 -19.95
CA ILE A 394 -13.99 -14.36 -20.26
C ILE A 394 -13.04 -14.54 -21.43
N ASN A 395 -13.14 -13.65 -22.42
CA ASN A 395 -12.17 -13.58 -23.51
C ASN A 395 -10.95 -12.76 -23.05
N VAL A 396 -9.81 -13.41 -22.93
CA VAL A 396 -8.53 -12.80 -22.53
C VAL A 396 -7.46 -13.04 -23.60
N GLN A 397 -6.35 -12.33 -23.51
CA GLN A 397 -5.22 -12.49 -24.44
C GLN A 397 -4.63 -13.90 -24.39
N SER A 398 -4.06 -14.34 -25.53
CA SER A 398 -3.53 -15.70 -25.67
C SER A 398 -2.44 -16.04 -24.65
N ASN A 399 -1.58 -15.08 -24.28
CA ASN A 399 -0.55 -15.26 -23.25
C ASN A 399 -1.17 -15.48 -21.84
N VAL A 400 -2.27 -14.83 -21.53
CA VAL A 400 -3.00 -15.03 -20.27
C VAL A 400 -3.61 -16.45 -20.24
N ILE A 401 -4.20 -16.90 -21.36
CA ILE A 401 -4.74 -18.27 -21.48
C ILE A 401 -3.62 -19.29 -21.34
N ALA A 402 -2.49 -19.11 -22.04
CA ALA A 402 -1.36 -20.02 -21.97
C ALA A 402 -0.79 -20.13 -20.54
N SER A 403 -0.65 -18.99 -19.85
CA SER A 403 -0.24 -18.95 -18.44
C SER A 403 -1.28 -19.67 -17.55
N ALA A 404 -2.58 -19.39 -17.71
CA ALA A 404 -3.65 -20.04 -16.97
C ALA A 404 -3.63 -21.58 -17.13
N LYS A 405 -3.47 -22.06 -18.36
CA LYS A 405 -3.32 -23.50 -18.67
C LYS A 405 -2.09 -24.09 -17.99
N GLN A 406 -0.95 -23.40 -18.06
CA GLN A 406 0.29 -23.86 -17.46
C GLN A 406 0.17 -24.04 -15.95
N TYR A 407 -0.33 -23.00 -15.23
CA TYR A 407 -0.42 -23.03 -13.78
C TYR A 407 -1.61 -23.82 -13.24
N SER A 408 -2.54 -24.26 -14.11
CA SER A 408 -3.54 -25.29 -13.82
C SER A 408 -3.10 -26.71 -14.21
N ARG A 409 -1.80 -26.92 -14.52
CA ARG A 409 -1.17 -28.20 -14.89
C ARG A 409 -1.65 -28.78 -16.23
N GLN A 410 -2.26 -27.98 -17.10
CA GLN A 410 -2.64 -28.33 -18.46
C GLN A 410 -1.46 -28.01 -19.40
N TYR A 411 -0.33 -28.68 -19.19
CA TYR A 411 0.96 -28.33 -19.78
C TYR A 411 1.01 -28.47 -21.32
N TYR A 412 0.33 -29.47 -21.89
CA TYR A 412 0.32 -29.68 -23.34
C TYR A 412 -0.46 -28.58 -24.07
N GLU A 413 -1.61 -28.16 -23.51
CA GLU A 413 -2.37 -27.03 -24.03
C GLU A 413 -1.59 -25.73 -23.92
N ALA A 414 -0.97 -25.49 -22.79
CA ALA A 414 -0.09 -24.32 -22.59
C ALA A 414 1.06 -24.31 -23.59
N ARG A 415 1.71 -25.46 -23.81
CA ARG A 415 2.77 -25.64 -24.81
C ARG A 415 2.30 -25.28 -26.24
N MET A 416 1.13 -25.76 -26.65
CA MET A 416 0.57 -25.44 -27.95
C MET A 416 0.32 -23.94 -28.11
N LEU A 417 -0.24 -23.32 -27.10
CA LEU A 417 -0.50 -21.86 -27.08
C LEU A 417 0.81 -21.06 -27.15
N TRP A 418 1.79 -21.37 -26.31
CA TRP A 418 3.09 -20.70 -26.36
C TRP A 418 3.79 -20.86 -27.72
N ASN A 419 3.69 -22.03 -28.33
CA ASN A 419 4.27 -22.27 -29.67
C ASN A 419 3.53 -21.56 -30.81
N SER A 420 2.24 -21.24 -30.63
CA SER A 420 1.46 -20.54 -31.66
C SER A 420 1.69 -19.02 -31.68
N MET A 421 2.35 -18.45 -30.68
CA MET A 421 2.63 -17.01 -30.61
C MET A 421 3.89 -16.68 -31.42
N ASP A 422 3.88 -15.60 -32.19
CA ASP A 422 5.07 -15.11 -32.88
C ASP A 422 6.14 -14.62 -31.91
N ILE A 423 5.72 -13.84 -30.91
CA ILE A 423 6.59 -13.24 -29.89
C ILE A 423 6.05 -13.62 -28.50
N ILE A 424 6.94 -14.06 -27.60
CA ILE A 424 6.61 -14.28 -26.19
C ILE A 424 6.74 -12.94 -25.44
N PRO A 425 5.67 -12.45 -24.79
CA PRO A 425 5.76 -11.24 -23.97
C PRO A 425 6.85 -11.34 -22.89
N GLU A 426 7.48 -10.23 -22.58
CA GLU A 426 8.61 -10.20 -21.63
C GLU A 426 8.25 -10.78 -20.27
N GLU A 427 7.08 -10.44 -19.74
CA GLU A 427 6.56 -10.93 -18.47
C GLU A 427 6.29 -12.44 -18.42
N ASN A 428 6.22 -13.11 -19.58
CA ASN A 428 5.95 -14.55 -19.68
C ASN A 428 7.17 -15.39 -20.06
N ARG A 429 8.33 -14.80 -20.33
CA ARG A 429 9.54 -15.54 -20.72
C ARG A 429 9.98 -16.57 -19.67
N LEU A 430 9.85 -16.23 -18.39
CA LEU A 430 10.13 -17.16 -17.30
C LEU A 430 9.06 -18.25 -17.17
N ASP A 431 7.79 -17.96 -17.48
CA ASP A 431 6.75 -18.99 -17.54
C ASP A 431 7.10 -20.05 -18.59
N VAL A 432 7.49 -19.62 -19.78
CA VAL A 432 7.89 -20.52 -20.88
C VAL A 432 9.16 -21.32 -20.53
N LEU A 433 10.14 -20.69 -19.87
CA LEU A 433 11.34 -21.38 -19.38
C LEU A 433 10.98 -22.46 -18.34
N LEU A 434 10.11 -22.16 -17.39
CA LEU A 434 9.65 -23.13 -16.40
C LEU A 434 8.91 -24.30 -17.09
N LEU A 435 8.04 -24.03 -18.05
CA LEU A 435 7.35 -25.06 -18.79
C LEU A 435 8.31 -25.93 -19.62
N ALA A 436 9.35 -25.34 -20.23
CA ALA A 436 10.39 -26.06 -20.93
C ALA A 436 11.11 -27.06 -20.00
N ILE A 437 11.38 -26.68 -18.77
CA ILE A 437 11.98 -27.56 -17.75
C ILE A 437 11.00 -28.68 -17.35
N ILE A 438 9.72 -28.35 -17.12
CA ILE A 438 8.70 -29.33 -16.75
C ILE A 438 8.53 -30.39 -17.84
N LEU A 439 8.41 -29.98 -19.11
CA LEU A 439 8.16 -30.85 -20.26
C LEU A 439 9.42 -31.44 -20.90
N ARG A 440 10.62 -31.05 -20.47
CA ARG A 440 11.91 -31.35 -21.10
C ARG A 440 11.92 -30.94 -22.59
N ASP A 441 11.44 -29.72 -22.87
CA ASP A 441 11.20 -29.23 -24.20
C ASP A 441 12.26 -28.21 -24.65
N ASN A 442 13.26 -28.67 -25.37
CA ASN A 442 14.31 -27.83 -25.92
C ASN A 442 13.79 -26.86 -27.02
N VAL A 443 12.63 -27.11 -27.62
CA VAL A 443 12.02 -26.21 -28.60
C VAL A 443 11.46 -24.98 -27.89
N LEU A 444 10.71 -25.18 -26.79
CA LEU A 444 10.25 -24.07 -25.97
C LEU A 444 11.42 -23.26 -25.39
N TYR A 445 12.46 -23.94 -24.91
CA TYR A 445 13.65 -23.27 -24.40
C TYR A 445 14.33 -22.39 -25.45
N ALA A 446 14.48 -22.91 -26.68
CA ALA A 446 15.10 -22.17 -27.78
C ALA A 446 14.36 -20.86 -28.09
N ARG A 447 13.05 -20.79 -27.86
CA ARG A 447 12.23 -19.58 -28.06
C ARG A 447 12.52 -18.44 -27.13
N VAL A 448 12.94 -18.71 -25.88
CA VAL A 448 13.17 -17.68 -24.85
C VAL A 448 14.64 -17.50 -24.49
N ARG A 449 15.48 -18.46 -24.82
CA ARG A 449 16.91 -18.50 -24.46
C ARG A 449 17.67 -17.22 -24.86
N THR A 450 17.45 -16.71 -26.06
CA THR A 450 18.11 -15.52 -26.58
C THR A 450 17.58 -14.23 -25.96
N GLU A 451 16.30 -14.20 -25.64
CA GLU A 451 15.61 -13.03 -25.09
C GLU A 451 15.81 -12.86 -23.60
N LEU A 452 16.17 -13.93 -22.87
CA LEU A 452 16.52 -13.90 -21.44
C LEU A 452 17.96 -13.41 -21.20
N ASN A 453 18.74 -13.16 -22.29
CA ASN A 453 20.11 -12.64 -22.23
C ASN A 453 21.06 -13.45 -21.35
N PHE A 454 20.88 -14.76 -21.27
CA PHE A 454 21.73 -15.64 -20.50
C PHE A 454 23.11 -15.80 -21.14
N ASN A 455 24.17 -15.73 -20.33
CA ASN A 455 25.51 -16.08 -20.78
C ASN A 455 25.64 -17.62 -20.96
N GLN A 456 26.72 -18.09 -21.57
CA GLN A 456 26.92 -19.52 -21.87
C GLN A 456 26.86 -20.43 -20.63
N ARG A 457 27.34 -19.96 -19.46
CA ARG A 457 27.31 -20.73 -18.20
C ARG A 457 25.87 -20.85 -17.68
N GLU A 458 25.12 -19.75 -17.70
CA GLU A 458 23.72 -19.72 -17.31
C GLU A 458 22.85 -20.59 -18.21
N GLN A 459 23.06 -20.52 -19.54
CA GLN A 459 22.37 -21.38 -20.49
C GLN A 459 22.63 -22.86 -20.19
N LYS A 460 23.86 -23.22 -19.80
CA LYS A 460 24.23 -24.60 -19.46
C LYS A 460 23.44 -25.11 -18.26
N VAL A 461 23.22 -24.28 -17.22
CA VAL A 461 22.42 -24.67 -16.04
C VAL A 461 21.00 -25.04 -16.44
N PHE A 462 20.34 -24.22 -17.29
CA PHE A 462 18.98 -24.49 -17.71
C PHE A 462 18.89 -25.67 -18.68
N SER A 463 19.86 -25.85 -19.61
CA SER A 463 19.92 -27.03 -20.46
C SER A 463 20.04 -28.32 -19.65
N GLN A 464 20.86 -28.32 -18.61
CA GLN A 464 21.00 -29.49 -17.70
C GLN A 464 19.71 -29.83 -16.96
N LEU A 465 18.95 -28.81 -16.51
CA LEU A 465 17.62 -29.04 -15.90
C LEU A 465 16.63 -29.64 -16.90
N ILE A 466 16.66 -29.19 -18.17
CA ILE A 466 15.78 -29.69 -19.22
C ILE A 466 16.15 -31.13 -19.62
N ASP A 467 17.42 -31.40 -19.83
CA ASP A 467 17.91 -32.70 -20.29
C ASP A 467 18.04 -33.73 -19.13
N ARG A 468 17.90 -33.29 -17.87
CA ARG A 468 18.10 -34.09 -16.64
C ARG A 468 19.43 -34.86 -16.66
N GLU A 469 20.51 -34.22 -17.08
CA GLU A 469 21.82 -34.80 -16.99
C GLU A 469 22.23 -34.99 -15.49
N GLU A 470 22.47 -36.24 -15.09
CA GLU A 470 22.85 -36.59 -13.70
C GLU A 470 24.21 -36.01 -13.28
N LYS A 471 25.03 -35.57 -14.21
CA LYS A 471 26.35 -35.00 -13.97
C LYS A 471 26.38 -33.49 -14.26
N ALA A 472 25.84 -32.68 -13.35
CA ALA A 472 26.20 -31.27 -13.37
C ALA A 472 27.70 -31.07 -13.10
N PRO A 473 28.39 -30.14 -13.79
CA PRO A 473 29.80 -29.86 -13.49
C PRO A 473 29.93 -29.44 -12.02
N THR A 474 30.91 -30.02 -11.36
CA THR A 474 31.21 -29.86 -9.92
C THR A 474 31.58 -28.42 -9.51
N ASP A 475 31.79 -27.49 -10.46
CA ASP A 475 32.38 -26.17 -10.23
C ASP A 475 31.57 -24.99 -10.80
N THR A 476 30.25 -25.11 -11.01
CA THR A 476 29.46 -23.96 -11.50
C THR A 476 29.06 -23.04 -10.36
N VAL A 477 29.80 -21.95 -10.18
CA VAL A 477 29.33 -20.81 -9.36
C VAL A 477 28.11 -20.20 -10.07
N LEU A 478 26.95 -20.29 -9.42
CA LEU A 478 25.72 -19.68 -9.90
C LEU A 478 25.82 -18.16 -9.88
N THR A 479 25.29 -17.51 -10.91
CA THR A 479 25.11 -16.05 -10.87
C THR A 479 23.88 -15.68 -10.03
N THR A 480 23.87 -14.49 -9.47
CA THR A 480 22.72 -13.99 -8.69
C THR A 480 21.42 -14.03 -9.49
N LEU A 481 21.49 -13.83 -10.81
CA LEU A 481 20.33 -13.93 -11.69
C LEU A 481 19.75 -15.35 -11.68
N VAL A 482 20.59 -16.36 -11.93
CA VAL A 482 20.15 -17.77 -11.92
C VAL A 482 19.68 -18.20 -10.55
N GLU A 483 20.38 -17.82 -9.46
CA GLU A 483 19.94 -18.10 -8.09
C GLU A 483 18.51 -17.58 -7.84
N ASN A 484 18.21 -16.33 -8.22
CA ASN A 484 16.90 -15.74 -8.01
C ASN A 484 15.80 -16.43 -8.85
N ILE A 485 16.12 -16.81 -10.11
CA ILE A 485 15.19 -17.56 -10.98
C ILE A 485 14.88 -18.94 -10.38
N LEU A 486 15.92 -19.68 -9.97
CA LEU A 486 15.75 -21.02 -9.40
C LEU A 486 14.96 -20.97 -8.08
N ILE A 487 15.20 -19.97 -7.21
CA ILE A 487 14.41 -19.77 -5.98
C ILE A 487 12.94 -19.45 -6.32
N GLY A 488 12.67 -18.60 -7.32
CA GLY A 488 11.31 -18.33 -7.79
C GLY A 488 10.62 -19.59 -8.32
N PHE A 489 11.34 -20.39 -9.14
CA PHE A 489 10.84 -21.65 -9.64
C PHE A 489 10.59 -22.68 -8.54
N SER A 490 11.38 -22.70 -7.46
CA SER A 490 11.16 -23.56 -6.30
C SER A 490 9.74 -23.38 -5.74
N SER A 491 9.30 -22.14 -5.55
CA SER A 491 7.93 -21.82 -5.10
C SER A 491 6.88 -22.30 -6.10
N SER A 492 7.08 -22.02 -7.40
CA SER A 492 6.14 -22.44 -8.45
C SER A 492 6.02 -23.96 -8.55
N LEU A 493 7.13 -24.68 -8.45
CA LEU A 493 7.15 -26.14 -8.53
C LEU A 493 6.46 -26.81 -7.33
N ILE A 494 6.58 -26.23 -6.14
CA ILE A 494 5.82 -26.67 -4.95
C ILE A 494 4.32 -26.49 -5.18
N ILE A 495 3.89 -25.32 -5.65
CA ILE A 495 2.48 -25.02 -5.97
C ILE A 495 1.94 -25.98 -7.04
N LEU A 496 2.74 -26.26 -8.06
CA LEU A 496 2.42 -27.17 -9.15
C LEU A 496 2.57 -28.65 -8.75
N GLN A 497 3.09 -28.96 -7.55
CA GLN A 497 3.36 -30.32 -7.07
C GLN A 497 4.32 -31.11 -7.97
N GLU A 498 5.27 -30.42 -8.62
CA GLU A 498 6.30 -31.01 -9.48
C GLU A 498 7.58 -31.30 -8.66
N TYR A 499 7.44 -32.22 -7.69
CA TYR A 499 8.46 -32.49 -6.67
C TYR A 499 9.76 -33.08 -7.21
N ASP A 500 9.71 -33.92 -8.27
CA ASP A 500 10.92 -34.48 -8.89
C ASP A 500 11.78 -33.38 -9.53
N ILE A 501 11.14 -32.38 -10.14
CA ILE A 501 11.81 -31.25 -10.76
C ILE A 501 12.33 -30.32 -9.66
N PHE A 502 11.52 -30.09 -8.62
CA PHE A 502 11.93 -29.33 -7.45
C PHE A 502 13.20 -29.93 -6.81
N GLN A 503 13.28 -31.27 -6.67
CA GLN A 503 14.46 -31.94 -6.14
C GLN A 503 15.70 -31.68 -7.02
N SER A 504 15.58 -31.87 -8.34
CA SER A 504 16.66 -31.65 -9.29
C SER A 504 17.19 -30.20 -9.27
N LEU A 505 16.27 -29.23 -9.13
CA LEU A 505 16.58 -27.82 -9.01
C LEU A 505 17.25 -27.52 -7.66
N SER A 506 16.73 -28.09 -6.57
CA SER A 506 17.27 -27.95 -5.23
C SER A 506 18.72 -28.48 -5.14
N ASP A 507 19.02 -29.60 -5.79
CA ASP A 507 20.37 -30.15 -5.85
C ASP A 507 21.39 -29.18 -6.46
N ILE A 508 20.96 -28.36 -7.44
CA ILE A 508 21.80 -27.32 -8.03
C ILE A 508 22.03 -26.18 -7.04
N LEU A 509 20.97 -25.71 -6.36
CA LEU A 509 21.07 -24.64 -5.35
C LEU A 509 21.94 -25.08 -4.15
N LEU A 510 21.85 -26.34 -3.73
CA LEU A 510 22.60 -26.88 -2.59
C LEU A 510 24.10 -27.06 -2.86
N ARG A 511 24.55 -27.07 -4.13
CA ARG A 511 25.97 -27.07 -4.50
C ARG A 511 26.59 -25.67 -4.45
N GLY A 512 25.77 -24.60 -4.47
CA GLY A 512 26.20 -23.20 -4.45
C GLY A 512 26.63 -22.67 -3.09
N ASN A 513 26.67 -21.35 -2.98
CA ASN A 513 26.95 -20.61 -1.75
C ASN A 513 25.87 -20.83 -0.69
N ASP A 514 26.10 -20.39 0.55
CA ASP A 514 25.13 -20.54 1.62
C ASP A 514 23.87 -19.68 1.44
N LYS A 515 23.99 -18.53 0.78
CA LYS A 515 22.86 -17.62 0.58
C LYS A 515 21.69 -18.23 -0.17
N PRO A 516 21.86 -18.90 -1.34
CA PRO A 516 20.77 -19.64 -1.99
C PRO A 516 20.22 -20.79 -1.15
N LYS A 517 21.07 -21.49 -0.38
CA LYS A 517 20.64 -22.56 0.52
C LYS A 517 19.69 -22.05 1.61
N ILE A 518 20.04 -20.94 2.24
CA ILE A 518 19.20 -20.31 3.26
C ILE A 518 17.86 -19.86 2.64
N LYS A 519 17.90 -19.24 1.46
CA LYS A 519 16.66 -18.85 0.74
C LYS A 519 15.80 -20.06 0.37
N LEU A 520 16.39 -21.18 -0.04
CA LEU A 520 15.66 -22.43 -0.27
C LEU A 520 14.97 -22.94 0.99
N CYS A 521 15.67 -22.89 2.14
CA CYS A 521 15.07 -23.25 3.43
C CYS A 521 13.92 -22.29 3.79
N GLU A 522 14.06 -20.99 3.54
CA GLU A 522 12.94 -20.03 3.73
C GLU A 522 11.73 -20.38 2.87
N VAL A 523 11.92 -20.81 1.60
CA VAL A 523 10.85 -21.30 0.74
C VAL A 523 10.20 -22.55 1.34
N LEU A 524 10.98 -23.54 1.74
CA LEU A 524 10.48 -24.78 2.35
C LEU A 524 9.65 -24.50 3.61
N ILE A 525 10.13 -23.62 4.49
CA ILE A 525 9.41 -23.20 5.71
C ILE A 525 8.08 -22.53 5.35
N ASN A 526 8.09 -21.62 4.37
CA ASN A 526 6.89 -20.91 3.92
C ASN A 526 5.80 -21.84 3.36
N TYR A 527 6.18 -22.98 2.81
CA TYR A 527 5.25 -23.99 2.28
C TYR A 527 5.08 -25.20 3.21
N ASN A 528 5.46 -25.05 4.49
CA ASN A 528 5.27 -26.05 5.56
C ASN A 528 6.09 -27.36 5.36
N PHE A 529 7.20 -27.34 4.61
CA PHE A 529 8.18 -28.43 4.54
C PHE A 529 9.25 -28.26 5.62
N VAL A 530 8.81 -28.17 6.88
CA VAL A 530 9.64 -27.73 8.01
C VAL A 530 10.75 -28.73 8.30
N GLU A 531 10.46 -30.03 8.32
CA GLU A 531 11.45 -31.08 8.61
C GLU A 531 12.58 -31.08 7.56
N VAL A 532 12.23 -30.96 6.28
CA VAL A 532 13.21 -30.88 5.20
C VAL A 532 14.08 -29.63 5.34
N ALA A 533 13.48 -28.50 5.74
CA ALA A 533 14.24 -27.28 5.99
C ALA A 533 15.22 -27.42 7.17
N ILE A 534 14.81 -28.07 8.27
CA ILE A 534 15.67 -28.35 9.42
C ILE A 534 16.84 -29.22 9.02
N ASP A 535 16.60 -30.31 8.28
CA ASP A 535 17.64 -31.22 7.78
C ASP A 535 18.70 -30.52 6.92
N LEU A 536 18.31 -29.48 6.19
CA LEU A 536 19.22 -28.65 5.41
C LEU A 536 19.92 -27.57 6.25
N LEU A 537 19.23 -27.02 7.25
CA LEU A 537 19.77 -25.94 8.10
C LEU A 537 20.81 -26.43 9.11
N ILE A 538 20.63 -27.64 9.69
CA ILE A 538 21.54 -28.18 10.70
C ILE A 538 23.00 -28.32 10.20
N PRO A 539 23.29 -28.93 9.04
CA PRO A 539 24.65 -28.98 8.51
C PRO A 539 25.26 -27.60 8.24
N LEU A 540 24.44 -26.65 7.74
CA LEU A 540 24.86 -25.25 7.53
C LEU A 540 25.23 -24.59 8.85
N TYR A 541 24.39 -24.74 9.88
CA TYR A 541 24.65 -24.23 11.22
C TYR A 541 25.92 -24.83 11.84
N ASN A 542 26.13 -26.16 11.73
CA ASN A 542 27.29 -26.82 12.25
C ASN A 542 28.59 -26.33 11.59
N SER A 543 28.55 -25.99 10.31
CA SER A 543 29.70 -25.41 9.59
C SER A 543 29.96 -23.95 9.93
N LYS A 544 28.92 -23.17 10.26
CA LYS A 544 28.97 -21.73 10.54
C LYS A 544 28.11 -21.35 11.75
N PRO A 545 28.45 -21.81 12.94
CA PRO A 545 27.58 -21.69 14.12
C PRO A 545 27.39 -20.25 14.61
N ASN A 546 28.16 -19.29 14.12
CA ASN A 546 28.07 -17.87 14.48
C ASN A 546 27.41 -17.02 13.37
N ASN A 547 26.85 -17.65 12.35
CA ASN A 547 26.07 -16.91 11.35
C ASN A 547 24.73 -16.50 11.94
N ILE A 548 24.55 -15.21 12.20
CA ILE A 548 23.35 -14.62 12.84
C ILE A 548 22.07 -15.05 12.12
N LYS A 549 22.04 -15.00 10.79
CA LYS A 549 20.85 -15.35 10.01
C LYS A 549 20.46 -16.83 10.12
N LEU A 550 21.45 -17.74 10.19
CA LEU A 550 21.17 -19.17 10.40
C LEU A 550 20.66 -19.44 11.81
N VAL A 551 21.27 -18.82 12.82
CA VAL A 551 20.84 -18.97 14.22
C VAL A 551 19.44 -18.43 14.41
N GLU A 552 19.15 -17.26 13.83
CA GLU A 552 17.81 -16.64 13.84
C GLU A 552 16.77 -17.57 13.19
N LEU A 553 17.01 -18.01 11.95
CA LEU A 553 16.07 -18.81 11.18
C LEU A 553 15.81 -20.16 11.85
N LEU A 554 16.87 -20.84 12.29
CA LEU A 554 16.74 -22.14 12.97
C LEU A 554 16.02 -21.98 14.32
N GLY A 555 16.34 -20.92 15.08
CA GLY A 555 15.66 -20.60 16.34
C GLY A 555 14.18 -20.32 16.14
N ASP A 556 13.82 -19.53 15.11
CA ASP A 556 12.42 -19.21 14.78
C ASP A 556 11.64 -20.46 14.33
N VAL A 557 12.27 -21.34 13.53
CA VAL A 557 11.67 -22.62 13.12
C VAL A 557 11.45 -23.53 14.33
N CYS A 558 12.43 -23.68 15.20
CA CYS A 558 12.30 -24.48 16.42
C CYS A 558 11.19 -23.93 17.33
N PHE A 559 11.18 -22.63 17.57
CA PHE A 559 10.16 -21.99 18.41
C PHE A 559 8.74 -22.19 17.86
N ASN A 560 8.54 -21.97 16.56
CA ASN A 560 7.22 -22.08 15.94
C ASN A 560 6.70 -23.53 15.90
N ASN A 561 7.61 -24.50 15.85
CA ASN A 561 7.26 -25.92 15.80
C ASN A 561 7.38 -26.62 17.17
N ASN A 562 7.46 -25.84 18.25
CA ASN A 562 7.44 -26.33 19.64
C ASN A 562 8.67 -27.13 20.08
N TYR A 563 9.81 -27.01 19.38
CA TYR A 563 11.12 -27.49 19.82
C TYR A 563 11.74 -26.46 20.77
N LEU A 564 11.18 -26.39 22.00
CA LEU A 564 11.45 -25.25 22.90
C LEU A 564 12.83 -25.33 23.53
N ASP A 565 13.39 -26.50 23.80
CA ASP A 565 14.73 -26.67 24.38
C ASP A 565 15.80 -26.20 23.39
N GLU A 566 15.67 -26.57 22.12
CA GLU A 566 16.54 -26.10 21.04
C GLU A 566 16.42 -24.59 20.84
N SER A 567 15.21 -24.07 20.96
CA SER A 567 14.96 -22.63 20.85
C SER A 567 15.65 -21.84 21.97
N VAL A 568 15.70 -22.37 23.20
CA VAL A 568 16.44 -21.76 24.32
C VAL A 568 17.92 -21.62 23.98
N LEU A 569 18.53 -22.68 23.46
CA LEU A 569 19.94 -22.67 23.08
C LEU A 569 20.22 -21.67 21.95
N LEU A 570 19.38 -21.68 20.91
CA LEU A 570 19.56 -20.84 19.72
C LEU A 570 19.28 -19.36 19.99
N TYR A 571 18.20 -19.01 20.72
CA TYR A 571 17.89 -17.62 21.00
C TYR A 571 18.85 -16.99 22.02
N ASN A 572 19.35 -17.75 23.01
CA ASN A 572 20.40 -17.25 23.88
C ASN A 572 21.68 -16.98 23.09
N LYS A 573 22.05 -17.90 22.19
CA LYS A 573 23.19 -17.69 21.29
C LYS A 573 22.96 -16.50 20.35
N LEU A 574 21.75 -16.31 19.82
CA LEU A 574 21.42 -15.16 19.00
C LEU A 574 21.58 -13.86 19.79
N LEU A 575 21.14 -13.82 21.04
CA LEU A 575 21.29 -12.68 21.93
C LEU A 575 22.76 -12.34 22.23
N ASP A 576 23.64 -13.37 22.34
CA ASP A 576 25.09 -13.18 22.52
C ASP A 576 25.73 -12.61 21.24
N LEU A 577 25.29 -13.06 20.06
CA LEU A 577 25.83 -12.65 18.76
C LEU A 577 25.31 -11.28 18.31
N SER A 578 24.06 -10.98 18.61
CA SER A 578 23.36 -9.74 18.19
C SER A 578 22.42 -9.30 19.32
N PRO A 579 22.89 -8.54 20.32
CA PRO A 579 22.10 -8.10 21.47
C PRO A 579 21.17 -6.92 21.14
N ASP A 580 20.41 -7.05 20.05
CA ASP A 580 19.42 -6.07 19.59
C ASP A 580 18.01 -6.32 20.15
N TYR A 581 17.09 -5.42 19.84
CA TYR A 581 15.70 -5.53 20.26
C TYR A 581 15.04 -6.84 19.80
N ASN A 582 15.26 -7.23 18.54
CA ASN A 582 14.62 -8.42 17.97
C ASN A 582 15.06 -9.70 18.68
N SER A 583 16.34 -9.80 19.04
CA SER A 583 16.87 -10.93 19.82
C SER A 583 16.30 -10.96 21.24
N LEU A 584 16.19 -9.79 21.88
CA LEU A 584 15.56 -9.67 23.20
C LEU A 584 14.08 -10.03 23.16
N GLU A 585 13.32 -9.57 22.16
CA GLU A 585 11.89 -9.89 22.02
C GLU A 585 11.65 -11.39 21.82
N ARG A 586 12.51 -12.07 21.03
CA ARG A 586 12.47 -13.53 20.87
C ARG A 586 12.71 -14.27 22.19
N CYS A 587 13.74 -13.89 22.92
CA CYS A 587 14.01 -14.46 24.25
C CYS A 587 12.84 -14.23 25.22
N TYR A 588 12.28 -13.02 25.25
CA TYR A 588 11.10 -12.73 26.08
C TYR A 588 9.92 -13.63 25.74
N ASN A 589 9.59 -13.77 24.44
CA ASN A 589 8.48 -14.60 23.98
C ASN A 589 8.69 -16.07 24.32
N LEU A 590 9.91 -16.56 24.17
CA LEU A 590 10.29 -17.93 24.53
C LEU A 590 10.15 -18.17 26.03
N TYR A 591 10.78 -17.36 26.87
CA TYR A 591 10.72 -17.52 28.33
C TYR A 591 9.28 -17.44 28.85
N LYS A 592 8.47 -16.56 28.29
CA LYS A 592 7.03 -16.47 28.59
C LYS A 592 6.29 -17.76 28.20
N ARG A 593 6.63 -18.37 27.05
CA ARG A 593 5.98 -19.58 26.54
C ARG A 593 6.33 -20.82 27.38
N ILE A 594 7.58 -20.95 27.84
CA ILE A 594 8.01 -22.07 28.69
C ILE A 594 7.68 -21.88 30.16
N GLY A 595 7.08 -20.72 30.55
CA GLY A 595 6.70 -20.42 31.93
C GLY A 595 7.83 -19.91 32.83
N ASP A 596 9.01 -19.61 32.28
CA ASP A 596 10.10 -18.97 33.03
C ASP A 596 9.87 -17.45 33.15
N LEU A 597 8.98 -17.10 34.08
CA LEU A 597 8.58 -15.72 34.32
C LEU A 597 9.72 -14.86 34.85
N HIS A 598 10.71 -15.46 35.52
CA HIS A 598 11.86 -14.72 36.05
C HIS A 598 12.76 -14.22 34.91
N SER A 599 13.19 -15.10 34.03
CA SER A 599 13.99 -14.73 32.86
C SER A 599 13.21 -13.79 31.92
N ALA A 600 11.91 -14.02 31.71
CA ALA A 600 11.06 -13.13 30.95
C ALA A 600 11.06 -11.70 31.53
N GLN A 601 10.95 -11.57 32.86
CA GLN A 601 10.97 -10.24 33.52
C GLN A 601 12.34 -9.56 33.38
N GLN A 602 13.45 -10.30 33.52
CA GLN A 602 14.80 -9.74 33.32
C GLN A 602 14.98 -9.18 31.90
N ILE A 603 14.51 -9.90 30.89
CA ILE A 603 14.56 -9.43 29.48
C ILE A 603 13.65 -8.20 29.31
N LYS A 604 12.45 -8.19 29.89
CA LYS A 604 11.55 -7.05 29.84
C LYS A 604 12.21 -5.80 30.44
N ASP A 605 12.82 -5.92 31.61
CA ASP A 605 13.52 -4.81 32.29
C ASP A 605 14.70 -4.29 31.44
N LYS A 606 15.45 -5.22 30.78
CA LYS A 606 16.54 -4.86 29.88
C LYS A 606 16.02 -4.07 28.67
N ILE A 607 14.91 -4.50 28.05
CA ILE A 607 14.26 -3.79 26.95
C ILE A 607 13.83 -2.38 27.41
N HIS A 608 13.15 -2.27 28.54
CA HIS A 608 12.69 -1.01 29.10
C HIS A 608 13.83 -0.01 29.33
N ASN A 609 14.97 -0.50 29.82
CA ASN A 609 16.12 0.34 30.12
C ASN A 609 16.83 0.85 28.85
N ILE A 610 16.91 0.02 27.79
CA ILE A 610 17.68 0.34 26.57
C ILE A 610 16.78 1.06 25.54
N TYR A 611 15.56 0.60 25.35
CA TYR A 611 14.68 1.05 24.25
C TYR A 611 13.52 1.91 24.75
N LYS A 612 13.80 3.21 24.97
CA LYS A 612 12.84 4.17 25.56
C LYS A 612 11.55 4.37 24.75
N ASN A 613 11.57 4.07 23.46
CA ASN A 613 10.39 4.17 22.60
C ASN A 613 9.48 2.94 22.63
N VAL A 614 9.93 1.82 23.20
CA VAL A 614 9.13 0.62 23.41
C VAL A 614 8.15 0.84 24.55
N LYS A 615 6.85 0.60 24.33
CA LYS A 615 5.77 0.88 25.28
C LYS A 615 5.30 -0.37 26.06
N TRP A 616 5.23 -1.54 25.41
CA TRP A 616 4.77 -2.78 26.05
C TRP A 616 5.67 -3.24 27.21
N ALA A 617 6.93 -2.81 27.21
CA ALA A 617 7.88 -3.16 28.26
C ALA A 617 7.90 -2.17 29.45
N SER A 618 7.24 -1.00 29.28
CA SER A 618 7.12 0.01 30.32
C SER A 618 6.15 -0.40 31.44
#